data_5cab971924072f68555bc66be84e879f
#
_entry.id   5cab971924072f68555bc66be84e879f
#
_cell.length_a   1.000
_cell.length_b   1.000
_cell.length_c   1.000
_cell.angle_alpha   90.00
_cell.angle_beta   90.00
_cell.angle_gamma   90.00
#
_symmetry.space_group_name_H-M   'P 1'
#
loop_
_entity.id
_entity.type
_entity.pdbx_description
1 polymer ?
#
loop_
_entity_poly.entity_id
_entity_poly.type
_entity_poly.pdbx_seq_one_letter_code
_entity_poly.pdbx_strand_id
1 'polypeptide(L)'
;MAVFVVGGFLGAGTSQLFMGVMLKPITEDLGWSRTAVTGALTAGTIVAGLISPIFGRLADRYGPRILVTIGALLVAGSYFLMASITAIWMLYFAYILGRSMASINLGGVVAMTAATNWFRRKRGRALGLTAMSLPLGGSILVLVAQLIIDGPGWRTVFVLFGIAMLTFVVVPAALILRKRPEDMGLLPDGDTAEDIESAKTKSGSEYSWTVKQAVRTPALWLLISSAAIGVLANGAVSFHQVAYFTDQGLDTKRAAIALSVFALMGAVSSGMWGFLVERFSERYMAVIAMAVAGVSMIYVQFADTTAEAIIFSAVFGISARGESSLIQMMIAQYYGRNSYGTISSLLSPFQMFGLGFGPLIASVFYDVVGSYDMLFLGLGGVYAVTVVLIWFAKKPAPPESAK
;
A
#
# COMPACT_ATOMS: atom_id res chain seq x y z
N MET A 1 -15.10 -6.69 6.63
CA MET A 1 -14.54 -5.80 5.58
C MET A 1 -14.70 -4.32 5.91
N ALA A 2 -15.90 -3.82 6.25
CA ALA A 2 -16.11 -2.39 6.51
C ALA A 2 -15.10 -1.78 7.49
N VAL A 3 -14.82 -2.45 8.63
CA VAL A 3 -13.84 -1.97 9.62
C VAL A 3 -12.45 -1.74 9.02
N PHE A 4 -11.98 -2.63 8.13
CA PHE A 4 -10.67 -2.49 7.49
C PHE A 4 -10.65 -1.36 6.45
N VAL A 5 -11.74 -1.23 5.67
CA VAL A 5 -11.86 -0.15 4.69
C VAL A 5 -11.90 1.21 5.38
N VAL A 6 -12.76 1.37 6.40
CA VAL A 6 -12.85 2.61 7.19
C VAL A 6 -11.54 2.86 7.96
N GLY A 7 -10.93 1.80 8.52
CA GLY A 7 -9.66 1.90 9.23
C GLY A 7 -8.51 2.36 8.33
N GLY A 8 -8.36 1.78 7.14
CA GLY A 8 -7.38 2.21 6.15
C GLY A 8 -7.65 3.64 5.65
N PHE A 9 -8.92 3.97 5.40
CA PHE A 9 -9.35 5.32 5.01
C PHE A 9 -8.94 6.37 6.05
N LEU A 10 -9.33 6.19 7.32
CA LEU A 10 -8.97 7.13 8.39
C LEU A 10 -7.47 7.07 8.75
N GLY A 11 -6.82 5.92 8.62
CA GLY A 11 -5.39 5.75 8.78
C GLY A 11 -4.56 6.55 7.77
N ALA A 12 -5.15 6.91 6.63
CA ALA A 12 -4.53 7.74 5.61
C ALA A 12 -4.20 9.17 6.07
N GLY A 13 -4.77 9.63 7.20
CA GLY A 13 -4.35 10.87 7.88
C GLY A 13 -2.89 10.86 8.38
N THR A 14 -2.22 9.70 8.35
CA THR A 14 -0.77 9.59 8.57
C THR A 14 0.02 9.38 7.27
N SER A 15 -0.62 9.46 6.10
CA SER A 15 0.05 9.28 4.81
C SER A 15 0.94 10.48 4.46
N GLN A 16 1.92 10.24 3.59
CA GLN A 16 2.77 11.32 3.07
C GLN A 16 1.95 12.41 2.36
N LEU A 17 0.95 12.00 1.58
CA LEU A 17 0.08 12.92 0.85
C LEU A 17 -0.68 13.85 1.81
N PHE A 18 -1.25 13.29 2.87
CA PHE A 18 -1.96 14.06 3.89
C PHE A 18 -1.03 15.01 4.65
N MET A 19 0.13 14.53 5.09
CA MET A 19 1.12 15.35 5.79
C MET A 19 1.73 16.44 4.89
N GLY A 20 1.71 16.26 3.58
CA GLY A 20 2.11 17.30 2.62
C GLY A 20 1.23 18.56 2.74
N VAL A 21 -0.08 18.39 2.94
CA VAL A 21 -1.02 19.51 3.16
C VAL A 21 -0.83 20.14 4.54
N MET A 22 -0.49 19.33 5.54
CA MET A 22 -0.21 19.80 6.91
C MET A 22 1.13 20.51 7.05
N LEU A 23 2.06 20.33 6.09
CA LEU A 23 3.43 20.83 6.20
C LEU A 23 3.48 22.34 6.43
N LYS A 24 2.80 23.11 5.56
CA LYS A 24 2.80 24.57 5.63
C LYS A 24 2.15 25.09 6.94
N PRO A 25 0.93 24.66 7.31
CA PRO A 25 0.30 25.06 8.58
C PRO A 25 1.17 24.76 9.82
N ILE A 26 1.80 23.58 9.87
CA ILE A 26 2.65 23.18 11.00
C ILE A 26 3.93 24.02 11.06
N THR A 27 4.58 24.24 9.90
CA THR A 27 5.85 25.00 9.86
C THR A 27 5.64 26.48 10.18
N GLU A 28 4.53 27.08 9.75
CA GLU A 28 4.21 28.48 10.01
C GLU A 28 3.80 28.72 11.47
N ASP A 29 3.03 27.79 12.05
CA ASP A 29 2.55 27.94 13.44
C ASP A 29 3.64 27.67 14.49
N LEU A 30 4.53 26.70 14.24
CA LEU A 30 5.54 26.27 15.20
C LEU A 30 6.96 26.79 14.88
N GLY A 31 7.14 27.47 13.77
CA GLY A 31 8.45 28.02 13.37
C GLY A 31 9.49 26.96 13.00
N TRP A 32 9.08 25.73 12.67
CA TRP A 32 10.00 24.63 12.36
C TRP A 32 10.38 24.62 10.87
N SER A 33 11.59 24.12 10.57
CA SER A 33 11.99 23.92 9.20
C SER A 33 11.20 22.81 8.53
N ARG A 34 10.95 22.92 7.23
CA ARG A 34 10.30 21.84 6.45
C ARG A 34 11.06 20.54 6.54
N THR A 35 12.40 20.59 6.53
CA THR A 35 13.26 19.41 6.70
C THR A 35 13.02 18.70 8.02
N ALA A 36 12.85 19.44 9.11
CA ALA A 36 12.57 18.85 10.41
C ALA A 36 11.23 18.11 10.44
N VAL A 37 10.20 18.69 9.82
CA VAL A 37 8.88 18.04 9.71
C VAL A 37 8.92 16.83 8.79
N THR A 38 9.54 16.93 7.60
CA THR A 38 9.66 15.82 6.66
C THR A 38 10.55 14.70 7.18
N GLY A 39 11.52 15.01 8.02
CA GLY A 39 12.32 13.99 8.73
C GLY A 39 11.49 13.03 9.56
N ALA A 40 10.42 13.53 10.23
CA ALA A 40 9.49 12.68 10.94
C ALA A 40 8.73 11.71 10.02
N LEU A 41 8.37 12.18 8.79
CA LEU A 41 7.70 11.36 7.78
C LEU A 41 8.59 10.20 7.32
N THR A 42 9.84 10.50 7.02
CA THR A 42 10.83 9.50 6.62
C THR A 42 11.06 8.48 7.74
N ALA A 43 11.28 8.95 8.98
CA ALA A 43 11.48 8.08 10.14
C ALA A 43 10.27 7.16 10.37
N GLY A 44 9.04 7.69 10.34
CA GLY A 44 7.82 6.90 10.52
C GLY A 44 7.63 5.84 9.43
N THR A 45 7.99 6.17 8.20
CA THR A 45 7.91 5.22 7.09
C THR A 45 8.93 4.08 7.23
N ILE A 46 10.18 4.40 7.56
CA ILE A 46 11.24 3.39 7.76
C ILE A 46 10.89 2.47 8.94
N VAL A 47 10.50 3.04 10.09
CA VAL A 47 10.12 2.26 11.28
C VAL A 47 8.96 1.32 10.96
N ALA A 48 7.92 1.80 10.26
CA ALA A 48 6.79 0.96 9.85
C ALA A 48 7.24 -0.27 9.04
N GLY A 49 8.14 -0.08 8.08
CA GLY A 49 8.70 -1.18 7.29
C GLY A 49 9.47 -2.19 8.13
N LEU A 50 10.36 -1.70 8.99
CA LEU A 50 11.23 -2.55 9.82
C LEU A 50 10.45 -3.39 10.85
N ILE A 51 9.39 -2.84 11.46
CA ILE A 51 8.59 -3.56 12.46
C ILE A 51 7.48 -4.41 11.84
N SER A 52 7.13 -4.23 10.57
CA SER A 52 6.05 -4.96 9.89
C SER A 52 6.16 -6.49 10.01
N PRO A 53 7.35 -7.14 9.87
CA PRO A 53 7.47 -8.58 10.04
C PRO A 53 7.09 -9.10 11.44
N ILE A 54 7.27 -8.27 12.49
CA ILE A 54 6.86 -8.61 13.85
C ILE A 54 5.33 -8.67 13.92
N PHE A 55 4.65 -7.67 13.38
CA PHE A 55 3.19 -7.59 13.35
C PHE A 55 2.57 -8.66 12.45
N GLY A 56 3.25 -9.08 11.39
CA GLY A 56 2.83 -10.21 10.57
C GLY A 56 2.73 -11.50 11.39
N ARG A 57 3.75 -11.81 12.20
CA ARG A 57 3.73 -12.96 13.12
C ARG A 57 2.65 -12.84 14.20
N LEU A 58 2.48 -11.64 14.75
CA LEU A 58 1.44 -11.38 15.74
C LEU A 58 0.03 -11.56 15.15
N ALA A 59 -0.18 -11.14 13.87
CA ALA A 59 -1.45 -11.31 13.17
C ALA A 59 -1.82 -12.77 12.96
N ASP A 60 -0.85 -13.60 12.58
CA ASP A 60 -1.05 -15.04 12.41
C ASP A 60 -1.35 -15.71 13.77
N ARG A 61 -0.68 -15.30 14.86
CA ARG A 61 -0.82 -15.89 16.19
C ARG A 61 -2.07 -15.44 16.93
N TYR A 62 -2.28 -14.13 17.07
CA TYR A 62 -3.34 -13.54 17.91
C TYR A 62 -4.59 -13.14 17.12
N GLY A 63 -4.47 -13.05 15.79
CA GLY A 63 -5.56 -12.63 14.92
C GLY A 63 -5.75 -11.11 14.87
N PRO A 64 -6.61 -10.62 13.96
CA PRO A 64 -6.73 -9.20 13.65
C PRO A 64 -7.45 -8.39 14.73
N ARG A 65 -8.35 -8.99 15.53
CA ARG A 65 -9.17 -8.27 16.52
C ARG A 65 -8.33 -7.43 17.47
N ILE A 66 -7.39 -8.07 18.16
CA ILE A 66 -6.54 -7.39 19.16
C ILE A 66 -5.64 -6.37 18.50
N LEU A 67 -4.98 -6.76 17.41
CA LEU A 67 -4.00 -5.91 16.73
C LEU A 67 -4.63 -4.68 16.08
N VAL A 68 -5.78 -4.84 15.43
CA VAL A 68 -6.51 -3.70 14.83
C VAL A 68 -7.08 -2.78 15.90
N THR A 69 -7.64 -3.34 16.98
CA THR A 69 -8.18 -2.52 18.08
C THR A 69 -7.09 -1.71 18.75
N ILE A 70 -5.98 -2.34 19.15
CA ILE A 70 -4.85 -1.65 19.78
C ILE A 70 -4.19 -0.71 18.77
N GLY A 71 -3.96 -1.15 17.54
CA GLY A 71 -3.38 -0.32 16.49
C GLY A 71 -4.21 0.93 16.20
N ALA A 72 -5.53 0.80 16.08
CA ALA A 72 -6.43 1.94 15.88
C ALA A 72 -6.46 2.88 17.12
N LEU A 73 -6.40 2.33 18.33
CA LEU A 73 -6.31 3.12 19.55
C LEU A 73 -5.01 3.94 19.59
N LEU A 74 -3.89 3.33 19.20
CA LEU A 74 -2.60 4.02 19.12
C LEU A 74 -2.58 5.07 18.01
N VAL A 75 -3.25 4.83 16.87
CA VAL A 75 -3.43 5.84 15.81
C VAL A 75 -4.29 7.00 16.31
N ALA A 76 -5.41 6.74 17.00
CA ALA A 76 -6.23 7.78 17.60
C ALA A 76 -5.43 8.61 18.63
N GLY A 77 -4.67 7.94 19.50
CA GLY A 77 -3.76 8.59 20.46
C GLY A 77 -2.71 9.44 19.76
N SER A 78 -2.14 8.95 18.64
CA SER A 78 -1.19 9.72 17.84
C SER A 78 -1.83 10.99 17.24
N TYR A 79 -3.08 10.92 16.78
CA TYR A 79 -3.80 12.10 16.29
C TYR A 79 -4.03 13.14 17.39
N PHE A 80 -4.47 12.73 18.59
CA PHE A 80 -4.59 13.67 19.71
C PHE A 80 -3.25 14.26 20.12
N LEU A 81 -2.19 13.45 20.10
CA LEU A 81 -0.86 13.94 20.38
C LEU A 81 -0.38 14.91 19.28
N MET A 82 -0.65 14.63 18.00
CA MET A 82 -0.39 15.56 16.87
C MET A 82 -1.13 16.89 17.05
N ALA A 83 -2.37 16.87 17.54
CA ALA A 83 -3.12 18.09 17.81
C ALA A 83 -2.50 18.95 18.92
N SER A 84 -1.75 18.36 19.83
CA SER A 84 -1.15 19.01 21.01
C SER A 84 0.36 19.25 20.91
N ILE A 85 0.98 19.03 19.75
CA ILE A 85 2.42 19.20 19.61
C ILE A 85 2.87 20.64 19.83
N THR A 86 3.93 20.77 20.62
CA THR A 86 4.64 22.02 20.92
C THR A 86 6.16 21.89 20.76
N ALA A 87 6.66 20.65 20.73
CA ALA A 87 8.08 20.34 20.56
C ALA A 87 8.30 19.34 19.40
N ILE A 88 9.43 19.45 18.72
CA ILE A 88 9.75 18.64 17.53
C ILE A 88 9.80 17.13 17.86
N TRP A 89 10.29 16.73 19.03
CA TRP A 89 10.32 15.33 19.44
C TRP A 89 8.92 14.72 19.59
N MET A 90 7.92 15.53 20.00
CA MET A 90 6.52 15.11 20.07
C MET A 90 5.97 14.78 18.68
N LEU A 91 6.32 15.61 17.67
CA LEU A 91 5.97 15.34 16.27
C LEU A 91 6.55 14.00 15.81
N TYR A 92 7.85 13.77 16.03
CA TYR A 92 8.50 12.52 15.67
C TYR A 92 7.84 11.32 16.34
N PHE A 93 7.65 11.39 17.66
CA PHE A 93 7.02 10.31 18.41
C PHE A 93 5.59 10.03 17.94
N ALA A 94 4.75 11.07 17.84
CA ALA A 94 3.37 10.94 17.43
C ALA A 94 3.26 10.41 15.99
N TYR A 95 4.06 10.96 15.07
CA TYR A 95 4.00 10.56 13.68
C TYR A 95 4.54 9.14 13.44
N ILE A 96 5.69 8.78 14.03
CA ILE A 96 6.24 7.43 13.93
C ILE A 96 5.24 6.40 14.45
N LEU A 97 4.63 6.67 15.62
CA LEU A 97 3.61 5.80 16.20
C LEU A 97 2.39 5.67 15.29
N GLY A 98 1.79 6.78 14.91
CA GLY A 98 0.57 6.80 14.07
C GLY A 98 0.81 6.17 12.70
N ARG A 99 1.89 6.55 12.01
CA ARG A 99 2.26 6.05 10.69
C ARG A 99 2.51 4.55 10.71
N SER A 100 3.29 4.07 11.68
CA SER A 100 3.59 2.65 11.78
C SER A 100 2.33 1.83 12.06
N MET A 101 1.53 2.25 13.04
CA MET A 101 0.31 1.52 13.41
C MET A 101 -0.74 1.55 12.30
N ALA A 102 -0.94 2.68 11.63
CA ALA A 102 -1.90 2.78 10.52
C ALA A 102 -1.50 1.92 9.33
N SER A 103 -0.25 2.01 8.87
CA SER A 103 0.22 1.27 7.70
C SER A 103 0.29 -0.24 7.93
N ILE A 104 0.53 -0.70 9.15
CA ILE A 104 0.62 -2.14 9.46
C ILE A 104 -0.76 -2.74 9.77
N ASN A 105 -1.53 -2.09 10.63
CA ASN A 105 -2.74 -2.68 11.21
C ASN A 105 -4.01 -2.37 10.42
N LEU A 106 -4.12 -1.17 9.81
CA LEU A 106 -5.39 -0.71 9.24
C LEU A 106 -5.49 -0.90 7.73
N GLY A 107 -4.41 -0.65 6.99
CA GLY A 107 -4.37 -0.84 5.53
C GLY A 107 -3.35 -1.87 5.07
N GLY A 108 -2.52 -2.39 5.97
CA GLY A 108 -1.38 -3.25 5.65
C GLY A 108 -1.57 -4.71 6.03
N VAL A 109 -0.48 -5.33 6.50
CA VAL A 109 -0.36 -6.77 6.67
C VAL A 109 -1.43 -7.38 7.57
N VAL A 110 -1.84 -6.71 8.65
CA VAL A 110 -2.86 -7.24 9.58
C VAL A 110 -4.24 -7.26 8.93
N ALA A 111 -4.63 -6.16 8.26
CA ALA A 111 -5.89 -6.08 7.54
C ALA A 111 -5.96 -7.08 6.38
N MET A 112 -4.87 -7.22 5.63
CA MET A 112 -4.78 -8.19 4.53
C MET A 112 -4.79 -9.64 5.02
N THR A 113 -4.15 -9.94 6.17
CA THR A 113 -4.24 -11.26 6.83
C THR A 113 -5.69 -11.59 7.20
N ALA A 114 -6.41 -10.62 7.75
CA ALA A 114 -7.83 -10.81 8.07
C ALA A 114 -8.67 -11.08 6.82
N ALA A 115 -8.48 -10.29 5.75
CA ALA A 115 -9.17 -10.50 4.49
C ALA A 115 -8.87 -11.90 3.91
N THR A 116 -7.61 -12.34 3.96
CA THR A 116 -7.20 -13.67 3.50
C THR A 116 -7.80 -14.80 4.33
N ASN A 117 -7.99 -14.60 5.63
CA ASN A 117 -8.60 -15.61 6.51
C ASN A 117 -10.11 -15.79 6.28
N TRP A 118 -10.82 -14.70 5.98
CA TRP A 118 -12.28 -14.71 5.80
C TRP A 118 -12.74 -15.04 4.38
N PHE A 119 -11.88 -14.83 3.36
CA PHE A 119 -12.24 -15.04 1.96
C PHE A 119 -11.27 -16.00 1.27
N ARG A 120 -11.83 -16.97 0.54
CA ARG A 120 -11.10 -17.92 -0.32
C ARG A 120 -11.36 -17.63 -1.78
N ARG A 121 -12.60 -17.77 -2.21
CA ARG A 121 -13.06 -17.52 -3.59
C ARG A 121 -13.05 -16.03 -3.94
N LYS A 122 -13.51 -15.17 -3.00
CA LYS A 122 -13.57 -13.71 -3.17
C LYS A 122 -12.32 -12.99 -2.62
N ARG A 123 -11.20 -13.73 -2.45
CA ARG A 123 -9.95 -13.20 -1.86
C ARG A 123 -9.40 -12.01 -2.63
N GLY A 124 -9.43 -12.04 -3.99
CA GLY A 124 -8.98 -10.96 -4.83
C GLY A 124 -9.70 -9.64 -4.55
N ARG A 125 -11.04 -9.68 -4.50
CA ARG A 125 -11.87 -8.49 -4.14
C ARG A 125 -11.59 -8.00 -2.73
N ALA A 126 -11.49 -8.93 -1.77
CA ALA A 126 -11.27 -8.58 -0.38
C ALA A 126 -9.91 -7.88 -0.18
N LEU A 127 -8.85 -8.40 -0.78
CA LEU A 127 -7.51 -7.80 -0.75
C LEU A 127 -7.47 -6.48 -1.54
N GLY A 128 -8.10 -6.41 -2.71
CA GLY A 128 -8.20 -5.20 -3.53
C GLY A 128 -8.91 -4.06 -2.79
N LEU A 129 -10.08 -4.33 -2.18
CA LEU A 129 -10.82 -3.35 -1.39
C LEU A 129 -10.03 -2.87 -0.16
N THR A 130 -9.31 -3.79 0.50
CA THR A 130 -8.44 -3.44 1.64
C THR A 130 -7.29 -2.54 1.19
N ALA A 131 -6.62 -2.89 0.09
CA ALA A 131 -5.50 -2.13 -0.45
C ALA A 131 -5.92 -0.74 -0.96
N MET A 132 -7.14 -0.60 -1.51
CA MET A 132 -7.67 0.67 -2.01
C MET A 132 -7.99 1.67 -0.89
N SER A 133 -8.27 1.20 0.32
CA SER A 133 -8.78 2.03 1.41
C SER A 133 -7.84 3.19 1.79
N LEU A 134 -6.55 2.94 1.89
CA LEU A 134 -5.55 3.92 2.31
C LEU A 134 -5.28 4.98 1.22
N PRO A 135 -5.06 4.66 -0.06
CA PRO A 135 -4.96 5.65 -1.13
C PRO A 135 -6.22 6.50 -1.29
N LEU A 136 -7.40 5.87 -1.22
CA LEU A 136 -8.68 6.56 -1.32
C LEU A 136 -8.87 7.54 -0.16
N GLY A 137 -8.56 7.10 1.07
CA GLY A 137 -8.54 7.96 2.24
C GLY A 137 -7.59 9.13 2.08
N GLY A 138 -6.35 8.89 1.60
CA GLY A 138 -5.37 9.93 1.33
C GLY A 138 -5.87 11.00 0.38
N SER A 139 -6.59 10.63 -0.66
CA SER A 139 -7.13 11.57 -1.64
C SER A 139 -8.30 12.40 -1.09
N ILE A 140 -9.25 11.77 -0.38
CA ILE A 140 -10.46 12.43 0.11
C ILE A 140 -10.17 13.24 1.38
N LEU A 141 -9.40 12.68 2.32
CA LEU A 141 -9.12 13.33 3.60
C LEU A 141 -8.26 14.60 3.44
N VAL A 142 -7.46 14.70 2.38
CA VAL A 142 -6.74 15.93 2.02
C VAL A 142 -7.72 17.08 1.77
N LEU A 143 -8.79 16.84 1.01
CA LEU A 143 -9.81 17.86 0.72
C LEU A 143 -10.58 18.25 1.99
N VAL A 144 -10.96 17.25 2.80
CA VAL A 144 -11.64 17.48 4.09
C VAL A 144 -10.73 18.27 5.04
N ALA A 145 -9.46 17.94 5.09
CA ALA A 145 -8.49 18.63 5.92
C ALA A 145 -8.33 20.10 5.52
N GLN A 146 -8.24 20.39 4.21
CA GLN A 146 -8.11 21.76 3.74
C GLN A 146 -9.29 22.62 4.17
N LEU A 147 -10.53 22.11 4.05
CA LEU A 147 -11.73 22.83 4.50
C LEU A 147 -11.72 23.15 6.00
N ILE A 148 -11.13 22.27 6.82
CA ILE A 148 -11.04 22.49 8.27
C ILE A 148 -9.88 23.43 8.61
N ILE A 149 -8.74 23.32 7.90
CA ILE A 149 -7.57 24.19 8.11
C ILE A 149 -7.93 25.65 7.88
N ASP A 150 -8.71 25.93 6.83
CA ASP A 150 -9.13 27.30 6.45
C ASP A 150 -10.09 27.95 7.48
N GLY A 151 -10.66 27.15 8.39
CA GLY A 151 -11.55 27.59 9.47
C GLY A 151 -10.92 27.46 10.87
N PRO A 152 -11.21 26.36 11.60
CA PRO A 152 -10.75 26.16 12.98
C PRO A 152 -9.26 25.78 13.12
N GLY A 153 -8.55 25.56 12.01
CA GLY A 153 -7.11 25.30 11.97
C GLY A 153 -6.72 23.81 11.97
N TRP A 154 -5.44 23.57 11.70
CA TRP A 154 -4.88 22.24 11.47
C TRP A 154 -4.95 21.30 12.70
N ARG A 155 -4.87 21.84 13.92
CA ARG A 155 -5.01 21.02 15.14
C ARG A 155 -6.37 20.35 15.25
N THR A 156 -7.43 21.07 14.85
CA THR A 156 -8.79 20.54 14.85
C THR A 156 -8.97 19.35 13.91
N VAL A 157 -8.25 19.33 12.79
CA VAL A 157 -8.26 18.17 11.85
C VAL A 157 -7.85 16.92 12.58
N PHE A 158 -6.75 16.96 13.32
CA PHE A 158 -6.24 15.78 14.06
C PHE A 158 -7.18 15.37 15.20
N VAL A 159 -7.80 16.33 15.91
CA VAL A 159 -8.81 16.02 16.95
C VAL A 159 -10.00 15.27 16.33
N LEU A 160 -10.55 15.78 15.23
CA LEU A 160 -11.69 15.16 14.55
C LEU A 160 -11.34 13.75 14.01
N PHE A 161 -10.14 13.58 13.47
CA PHE A 161 -9.67 12.27 12.99
C PHE A 161 -9.44 11.29 14.14
N GLY A 162 -8.97 11.77 15.29
CA GLY A 162 -8.84 10.97 16.51
C GLY A 162 -10.20 10.48 17.00
N ILE A 163 -11.20 11.36 17.07
CA ILE A 163 -12.57 11.00 17.45
C ILE A 163 -13.19 10.02 16.43
N ALA A 164 -13.04 10.29 15.14
CA ALA A 164 -13.53 9.40 14.08
C ALA A 164 -12.88 8.01 14.15
N MET A 165 -11.57 7.94 14.41
CA MET A 165 -10.85 6.69 14.57
C MET A 165 -11.39 5.88 15.77
N LEU A 166 -11.61 6.53 16.94
CA LEU A 166 -12.18 5.87 18.11
C LEU A 166 -13.58 5.33 17.80
N THR A 167 -14.44 6.17 17.23
CA THR A 167 -15.86 5.83 17.03
C THR A 167 -16.05 4.78 15.92
N PHE A 168 -15.43 4.98 14.76
CA PHE A 168 -15.71 4.18 13.56
C PHE A 168 -14.75 3.00 13.36
N VAL A 169 -13.63 2.95 14.09
CA VAL A 169 -12.68 1.85 13.95
C VAL A 169 -12.45 1.11 15.25
N VAL A 170 -12.07 1.79 16.34
CA VAL A 170 -11.75 1.11 17.61
C VAL A 170 -12.96 0.36 18.16
N VAL A 171 -14.10 1.02 18.29
CA VAL A 171 -15.32 0.39 18.83
C VAL A 171 -15.79 -0.77 17.95
N PRO A 172 -15.99 -0.63 16.64
CA PRO A 172 -16.39 -1.76 15.79
C PRO A 172 -15.33 -2.88 15.73
N ALA A 173 -14.03 -2.55 15.73
CA ALA A 173 -12.98 -3.56 15.76
C ALA A 173 -13.04 -4.41 17.01
N ALA A 174 -13.20 -3.80 18.18
CA ALA A 174 -13.29 -4.50 19.46
C ALA A 174 -14.53 -5.40 19.55
N LEU A 175 -15.65 -4.98 18.97
CA LEU A 175 -16.92 -5.71 19.10
C LEU A 175 -17.12 -6.78 18.00
N ILE A 176 -16.79 -6.45 16.74
CA ILE A 176 -17.21 -7.23 15.57
C ILE A 176 -16.09 -8.15 15.07
N LEU A 177 -14.80 -7.73 15.10
CA LEU A 177 -13.74 -8.51 14.46
C LEU A 177 -13.54 -9.87 15.15
N ARG A 178 -13.32 -10.88 14.30
CA ARG A 178 -12.94 -12.24 14.72
C ARG A 178 -11.76 -12.71 13.86
N LYS A 179 -11.01 -13.70 14.36
CA LYS A 179 -9.82 -14.19 13.67
C LYS A 179 -10.18 -14.94 12.40
N ARG A 180 -11.13 -15.83 12.50
CA ARG A 180 -11.57 -16.72 11.41
C ARG A 180 -13.08 -16.90 11.45
N PRO A 181 -13.73 -17.14 10.30
CA PRO A 181 -15.16 -17.46 10.26
C PRO A 181 -15.46 -18.76 11.02
N GLU A 182 -14.53 -19.73 11.00
CA GLU A 182 -14.67 -21.01 11.68
C GLU A 182 -14.81 -20.87 13.22
N ASP A 183 -14.25 -19.80 13.82
CA ASP A 183 -14.39 -19.48 15.25
C ASP A 183 -15.84 -19.15 15.64
N MET A 184 -16.71 -18.91 14.64
CA MET A 184 -18.12 -18.60 14.79
C MET A 184 -19.03 -19.70 14.21
N GLY A 185 -18.46 -20.85 13.83
CA GLY A 185 -19.20 -21.89 13.11
C GLY A 185 -19.60 -21.54 11.69
N LEU A 186 -18.99 -20.49 11.13
CA LEU A 186 -19.21 -20.03 9.76
C LEU A 186 -18.12 -20.57 8.83
N LEU A 187 -18.42 -20.59 7.53
CA LEU A 187 -17.46 -20.99 6.51
C LEU A 187 -16.93 -19.76 5.77
N PRO A 188 -15.70 -19.81 5.21
CA PRO A 188 -15.16 -18.73 4.38
C PRO A 188 -16.12 -18.35 3.24
N ASP A 189 -16.08 -17.08 2.82
CA ASP A 189 -16.97 -16.50 1.78
C ASP A 189 -18.46 -16.48 2.14
N GLY A 190 -18.88 -17.00 3.31
CA GLY A 190 -20.28 -17.23 3.69
C GLY A 190 -20.89 -18.44 2.96
N ASP A 191 -20.06 -19.36 2.50
CA ASP A 191 -20.47 -20.56 1.79
C ASP A 191 -21.26 -21.53 2.71
N THR A 192 -22.10 -22.37 2.11
CA THR A 192 -22.76 -23.48 2.80
C THR A 192 -21.87 -24.74 2.79
N ALA A 193 -22.20 -25.74 3.60
CA ALA A 193 -21.48 -27.03 3.58
C ALA A 193 -21.53 -27.69 2.19
N GLU A 194 -22.65 -27.55 1.46
CA GLU A 194 -22.83 -28.05 0.10
C GLU A 194 -21.94 -27.32 -0.93
N ASP A 195 -21.75 -26.01 -0.77
CA ASP A 195 -20.83 -25.22 -1.61
C ASP A 195 -19.39 -25.70 -1.45
N ILE A 196 -19.00 -26.08 -0.24
CA ILE A 196 -17.64 -26.59 0.06
C ILE A 196 -17.44 -28.00 -0.50
N GLU A 197 -18.42 -28.88 -0.41
CA GLU A 197 -18.36 -30.24 -0.96
C GLU A 197 -18.20 -30.18 -2.49
N SER A 198 -18.97 -29.33 -3.14
CA SER A 198 -18.85 -29.08 -4.59
C SER A 198 -17.54 -28.37 -4.99
N ALA A 199 -16.97 -27.57 -4.13
CA ALA A 199 -15.68 -26.90 -4.33
C ALA A 199 -14.48 -27.82 -4.04
N LYS A 200 -14.59 -28.77 -3.09
CA LYS A 200 -13.56 -29.79 -2.83
C LYS A 200 -13.36 -30.71 -4.02
N THR A 201 -14.41 -30.99 -4.77
CA THR A 201 -14.35 -31.80 -6.00
C THR A 201 -13.65 -31.05 -7.14
N LYS A 202 -13.59 -29.71 -7.09
CA LYS A 202 -12.97 -28.85 -8.12
C LYS A 202 -11.62 -28.25 -7.75
N SER A 203 -11.27 -28.22 -6.48
CA SER A 203 -10.04 -27.60 -5.99
C SER A 203 -9.39 -28.50 -4.94
N GLY A 204 -8.20 -29.03 -5.26
CA GLY A 204 -7.40 -29.80 -4.28
C GLY A 204 -7.23 -29.02 -2.97
N SER A 205 -7.01 -29.71 -1.86
CA SER A 205 -6.82 -29.10 -0.54
C SER A 205 -5.76 -27.99 -0.59
N GLU A 206 -6.11 -26.77 -0.13
CA GLU A 206 -5.17 -25.66 -0.07
C GLU A 206 -4.06 -25.99 0.94
N TYR A 207 -2.87 -26.30 0.44
CA TYR A 207 -1.72 -26.56 1.30
C TYR A 207 -1.26 -25.26 1.95
N SER A 208 -1.16 -25.26 3.26
CA SER A 208 -0.69 -24.09 4.02
C SER A 208 0.78 -24.20 4.33
N TRP A 209 1.57 -23.33 3.72
CA TRP A 209 3.00 -23.27 3.88
C TRP A 209 3.40 -22.69 5.25
N THR A 210 4.46 -23.26 5.83
CA THR A 210 5.18 -22.61 6.93
C THR A 210 6.13 -21.54 6.37
N VAL A 211 6.47 -20.53 7.19
CA VAL A 211 7.43 -19.50 6.79
C VAL A 211 8.77 -20.10 6.37
N LYS A 212 9.27 -21.13 7.12
CA LYS A 212 10.52 -21.81 6.84
C LYS A 212 10.51 -22.52 5.47
N GLN A 213 9.38 -23.06 5.07
CA GLN A 213 9.20 -23.65 3.73
C GLN A 213 9.13 -22.57 2.66
N ALA A 214 8.34 -21.51 2.89
CA ALA A 214 8.15 -20.42 1.93
C ALA A 214 9.46 -19.72 1.57
N VAL A 215 10.31 -19.38 2.54
CA VAL A 215 11.61 -18.72 2.30
C VAL A 215 12.62 -19.57 1.54
N ARG A 216 12.40 -20.88 1.44
CA ARG A 216 13.22 -21.79 0.62
C ARG A 216 12.77 -21.84 -0.83
N THR A 217 11.61 -21.27 -1.16
CA THR A 217 11.11 -21.28 -2.53
C THR A 217 11.69 -20.11 -3.33
N PRO A 218 12.18 -20.36 -4.56
CA PRO A 218 12.64 -19.28 -5.44
C PRO A 218 11.52 -18.26 -5.74
N ALA A 219 10.27 -18.73 -5.80
CA ALA A 219 9.12 -17.90 -6.12
C ALA A 219 8.95 -16.72 -5.12
N LEU A 220 9.16 -16.95 -3.82
CA LEU A 220 9.05 -15.87 -2.83
C LEU A 220 10.10 -14.78 -3.07
N TRP A 221 11.35 -15.16 -3.32
CA TRP A 221 12.43 -14.19 -3.55
C TRP A 221 12.27 -13.44 -4.87
N LEU A 222 11.75 -14.09 -5.90
CA LEU A 222 11.40 -13.44 -7.18
C LEU A 222 10.30 -12.39 -6.95
N LEU A 223 9.27 -12.69 -6.14
CA LEU A 223 8.22 -11.74 -5.80
C LEU A 223 8.73 -10.60 -4.93
N ILE A 224 9.59 -10.87 -3.93
CA ILE A 224 10.22 -9.84 -3.09
C ILE A 224 11.08 -8.90 -3.95
N SER A 225 11.92 -9.46 -4.82
CA SER A 225 12.79 -8.67 -5.71
C SER A 225 11.98 -7.81 -6.67
N SER A 226 10.94 -8.39 -7.29
CA SER A 226 10.03 -7.65 -8.15
C SER A 226 9.38 -6.47 -7.40
N ALA A 227 8.81 -6.73 -6.21
CA ALA A 227 8.18 -5.71 -5.39
C ALA A 227 9.14 -4.57 -4.99
N ALA A 228 10.38 -4.91 -4.64
CA ALA A 228 11.38 -3.91 -4.26
C ALA A 228 11.76 -3.00 -5.44
N ILE A 229 12.01 -3.61 -6.61
CA ILE A 229 12.44 -2.91 -7.82
C ILE A 229 11.30 -2.10 -8.41
N GLY A 230 10.08 -2.65 -8.44
CA GLY A 230 8.91 -1.95 -8.95
C GLY A 230 8.51 -0.75 -8.08
N VAL A 231 8.55 -0.91 -6.75
CA VAL A 231 8.31 0.22 -5.81
C VAL A 231 9.39 1.29 -5.95
N LEU A 232 10.65 0.91 -6.20
CA LEU A 232 11.74 1.86 -6.49
C LEU A 232 11.42 2.69 -7.73
N ALA A 233 11.07 2.03 -8.84
CA ALA A 233 10.73 2.72 -10.09
C ALA A 233 9.47 3.60 -9.93
N ASN A 234 8.43 3.09 -9.27
CA ASN A 234 7.22 3.85 -8.97
C ASN A 234 7.52 5.09 -8.11
N GLY A 235 8.38 4.96 -7.08
CA GLY A 235 8.81 6.06 -6.22
C GLY A 235 9.56 7.15 -6.99
N ALA A 236 10.50 6.76 -7.85
CA ALA A 236 11.25 7.67 -8.71
C ALA A 236 10.31 8.48 -9.61
N VAL A 237 9.42 7.82 -10.35
CA VAL A 237 8.49 8.48 -11.27
C VAL A 237 7.50 9.38 -10.52
N SER A 238 6.83 8.87 -9.48
CA SER A 238 5.79 9.61 -8.77
C SER A 238 6.32 10.87 -8.09
N PHE A 239 7.58 10.88 -7.66
CA PHE A 239 8.20 12.04 -7.03
C PHE A 239 8.66 13.09 -8.07
N HIS A 240 9.22 12.65 -9.20
CA HIS A 240 9.78 13.53 -10.21
C HIS A 240 8.84 13.86 -11.38
N GLN A 241 7.65 13.27 -11.42
CA GLN A 241 6.70 13.43 -12.53
C GLN A 241 6.32 14.90 -12.81
N VAL A 242 6.10 15.71 -11.77
CA VAL A 242 5.76 17.12 -11.96
C VAL A 242 6.96 17.88 -12.52
N ALA A 243 8.17 17.67 -11.98
CA ALA A 243 9.39 18.26 -12.45
C ALA A 243 9.65 17.90 -13.92
N TYR A 244 9.53 16.61 -14.25
CA TYR A 244 9.67 16.13 -15.63
C TYR A 244 8.76 16.87 -16.62
N PHE A 245 7.46 16.94 -16.33
CA PHE A 245 6.50 17.59 -17.22
C PHE A 245 6.71 19.11 -17.30
N THR A 246 7.18 19.75 -16.22
CA THR A 246 7.53 21.18 -16.27
C THR A 246 8.79 21.44 -17.07
N ASP A 247 9.79 20.55 -17.01
CA ASP A 247 11.00 20.61 -17.84
C ASP A 247 10.67 20.43 -19.34
N GLN A 248 9.62 19.64 -19.66
CA GLN A 248 9.08 19.49 -21.02
C GLN A 248 8.18 20.68 -21.45
N GLY A 249 8.07 21.72 -20.64
CA GLY A 249 7.35 22.95 -20.98
C GLY A 249 5.86 22.96 -20.61
N LEU A 250 5.35 21.96 -19.89
CA LEU A 250 3.99 22.01 -19.37
C LEU A 250 3.90 23.01 -18.19
N ASP A 251 2.79 23.75 -18.15
CA ASP A 251 2.47 24.57 -16.99
C ASP A 251 2.36 23.74 -15.71
N THR A 252 2.86 24.26 -14.59
CA THR A 252 2.89 23.56 -13.29
C THR A 252 1.53 23.07 -12.83
N LYS A 253 0.44 23.83 -13.11
CA LYS A 253 -0.93 23.40 -12.78
C LYS A 253 -1.34 22.15 -13.57
N ARG A 254 -0.99 22.12 -14.86
CA ARG A 254 -1.30 20.97 -15.73
C ARG A 254 -0.49 19.74 -15.33
N ALA A 255 0.79 19.92 -14.99
CA ALA A 255 1.62 18.86 -14.44
C ALA A 255 1.06 18.30 -13.09
N ALA A 256 0.58 19.19 -12.22
CA ALA A 256 -0.08 18.79 -10.96
C ALA A 256 -1.40 18.03 -11.18
N ILE A 257 -2.19 18.41 -12.21
CA ILE A 257 -3.40 17.65 -12.61
C ILE A 257 -3.02 16.24 -13.05
N ALA A 258 -1.97 16.09 -13.86
CA ALA A 258 -1.49 14.77 -14.29
C ALA A 258 -1.09 13.89 -13.08
N LEU A 259 -0.36 14.45 -12.10
CA LEU A 259 -0.03 13.73 -10.86
C LEU A 259 -1.28 13.36 -10.05
N SER A 260 -2.30 14.22 -10.01
CA SER A 260 -3.57 13.93 -9.33
C SER A 260 -4.32 12.76 -9.99
N VAL A 261 -4.30 12.71 -11.34
CA VAL A 261 -4.85 11.57 -12.10
C VAL A 261 -4.08 10.28 -11.80
N PHE A 262 -2.75 10.32 -11.74
CA PHE A 262 -1.93 9.19 -11.33
C PHE A 262 -2.35 8.64 -9.95
N ALA A 263 -2.52 9.53 -8.97
CA ALA A 263 -2.91 9.14 -7.61
C ALA A 263 -4.33 8.52 -7.57
N LEU A 264 -5.28 9.11 -8.30
CA LEU A 264 -6.66 8.62 -8.41
C LEU A 264 -6.71 7.25 -9.10
N MET A 265 -6.02 7.10 -10.23
CA MET A 265 -5.96 5.83 -10.96
C MET A 265 -5.23 4.75 -10.16
N GLY A 266 -4.26 5.12 -9.34
CA GLY A 266 -3.62 4.22 -8.38
C GLY A 266 -4.59 3.72 -7.30
N ALA A 267 -5.52 4.54 -6.84
CA ALA A 267 -6.57 4.10 -5.91
C ALA A 267 -7.54 3.10 -6.60
N VAL A 268 -7.98 3.40 -7.81
CA VAL A 268 -8.86 2.54 -8.61
C VAL A 268 -8.18 1.21 -8.96
N SER A 269 -6.89 1.24 -9.24
CA SER A 269 -6.06 0.10 -9.65
C SER A 269 -6.21 -1.10 -8.74
N SER A 270 -6.11 -0.90 -7.42
CA SER A 270 -6.18 -2.01 -6.45
C SER A 270 -7.51 -2.76 -6.48
N GLY A 271 -8.61 -2.02 -6.61
CA GLY A 271 -9.95 -2.62 -6.75
C GLY A 271 -10.13 -3.34 -8.09
N MET A 272 -9.69 -2.72 -9.18
CA MET A 272 -9.76 -3.27 -10.53
C MET A 272 -8.98 -4.59 -10.65
N TRP A 273 -7.72 -4.61 -10.22
CA TRP A 273 -6.91 -5.83 -10.27
C TRP A 273 -7.47 -6.92 -9.34
N GLY A 274 -7.98 -6.53 -8.15
CA GLY A 274 -8.65 -7.46 -7.25
C GLY A 274 -9.86 -8.18 -7.89
N PHE A 275 -10.62 -7.47 -8.73
CA PHE A 275 -11.73 -8.04 -9.47
C PHE A 275 -11.25 -8.95 -10.63
N LEU A 276 -10.22 -8.52 -11.35
CA LEU A 276 -9.70 -9.26 -12.50
C LEU A 276 -9.07 -10.59 -12.13
N VAL A 277 -8.34 -10.67 -10.98
CA VAL A 277 -7.71 -11.93 -10.54
C VAL A 277 -8.69 -13.00 -10.08
N GLU A 278 -9.98 -12.68 -9.92
CA GLU A 278 -11.01 -13.70 -9.68
C GLU A 278 -11.35 -14.50 -10.94
N ARG A 279 -11.09 -13.93 -12.12
CA ARG A 279 -11.37 -14.56 -13.43
C ARG A 279 -10.10 -15.01 -14.15
N PHE A 280 -8.98 -14.34 -13.89
CA PHE A 280 -7.70 -14.58 -14.56
C PHE A 280 -6.63 -14.90 -13.53
N SER A 281 -5.56 -15.56 -13.97
CA SER A 281 -4.41 -15.86 -13.09
C SER A 281 -3.75 -14.55 -12.64
N GLU A 282 -3.56 -14.43 -11.32
CA GLU A 282 -2.87 -13.30 -10.66
C GLU A 282 -1.48 -13.03 -11.25
N ARG A 283 -0.76 -14.09 -11.63
CA ARG A 283 0.57 -13.98 -12.24
C ARG A 283 0.51 -13.30 -13.60
N TYR A 284 -0.42 -13.72 -14.47
CA TYR A 284 -0.54 -13.10 -15.79
C TYR A 284 -1.03 -11.66 -15.69
N MET A 285 -1.93 -11.36 -14.75
CA MET A 285 -2.36 -9.99 -14.49
C MET A 285 -1.20 -9.11 -14.02
N ALA A 286 -0.33 -9.63 -13.14
CA ALA A 286 0.86 -8.91 -12.69
C ALA A 286 1.87 -8.67 -13.83
N VAL A 287 2.09 -9.68 -14.69
CA VAL A 287 2.95 -9.53 -15.89
C VAL A 287 2.41 -8.45 -16.82
N ILE A 288 1.10 -8.47 -17.12
CA ILE A 288 0.47 -7.47 -17.97
C ILE A 288 0.58 -6.08 -17.35
N ALA A 289 0.28 -5.93 -16.06
CA ALA A 289 0.38 -4.66 -15.37
C ALA A 289 1.79 -4.07 -15.44
N MET A 290 2.83 -4.87 -15.17
CA MET A 290 4.22 -4.41 -15.23
C MET A 290 4.71 -4.16 -16.67
N ALA A 291 4.25 -4.94 -17.64
CA ALA A 291 4.54 -4.69 -19.05
C ALA A 291 3.93 -3.35 -19.52
N VAL A 292 2.68 -3.07 -19.14
CA VAL A 292 2.03 -1.78 -19.44
C VAL A 292 2.74 -0.63 -18.75
N ALA A 293 3.18 -0.81 -17.49
CA ALA A 293 3.99 0.19 -16.79
C ALA A 293 5.32 0.48 -17.52
N GLY A 294 6.00 -0.57 -17.99
CA GLY A 294 7.24 -0.43 -18.78
C GLY A 294 7.02 0.28 -20.11
N VAL A 295 5.98 -0.09 -20.86
CA VAL A 295 5.62 0.58 -22.13
C VAL A 295 5.26 2.05 -21.90
N SER A 296 4.59 2.38 -20.79
CA SER A 296 4.27 3.78 -20.47
C SER A 296 5.51 4.63 -20.24
N MET A 297 6.63 4.05 -19.77
CA MET A 297 7.92 4.77 -19.66
C MET A 297 8.52 5.13 -21.02
N ILE A 298 8.21 4.37 -22.06
CA ILE A 298 8.59 4.72 -23.44
C ILE A 298 7.64 5.79 -23.97
N TYR A 299 6.33 5.62 -23.72
CA TYR A 299 5.32 6.57 -24.18
C TYR A 299 5.51 7.98 -23.62
N VAL A 300 5.94 8.12 -22.36
CA VAL A 300 6.12 9.43 -21.73
C VAL A 300 7.18 10.29 -22.41
N GLN A 301 8.13 9.69 -23.14
CA GLN A 301 9.14 10.41 -23.93
C GLN A 301 8.54 11.24 -25.07
N PHE A 302 7.30 10.94 -25.45
CA PHE A 302 6.57 11.60 -26.53
C PHE A 302 5.38 12.42 -26.01
N ALA A 303 5.32 12.66 -24.69
CA ALA A 303 4.19 13.31 -24.04
C ALA A 303 4.41 14.82 -23.92
N ASP A 304 4.23 15.55 -25.02
CA ASP A 304 4.46 17.00 -25.13
C ASP A 304 3.21 17.82 -24.77
N THR A 305 2.04 17.18 -24.70
CA THR A 305 0.77 17.84 -24.42
C THR A 305 0.20 17.46 -23.06
N THR A 306 -0.68 18.32 -22.52
CA THR A 306 -1.41 18.03 -21.27
C THR A 306 -2.23 16.74 -21.37
N ALA A 307 -2.84 16.47 -22.54
CA ALA A 307 -3.63 15.27 -22.75
C ALA A 307 -2.77 13.99 -22.65
N GLU A 308 -1.60 14.01 -23.27
CA GLU A 308 -0.64 12.89 -23.23
C GLU A 308 -0.09 12.66 -21.84
N ALA A 309 0.25 13.74 -21.10
CA ALA A 309 0.67 13.66 -19.71
C ALA A 309 -0.43 13.05 -18.81
N ILE A 310 -1.71 13.37 -19.04
CA ILE A 310 -2.85 12.78 -18.32
C ILE A 310 -3.02 11.31 -18.71
N ILE A 311 -2.90 10.95 -19.99
CA ILE A 311 -3.00 9.56 -20.45
C ILE A 311 -1.88 8.71 -19.82
N PHE A 312 -0.64 9.21 -19.88
CA PHE A 312 0.49 8.57 -19.20
C PHE A 312 0.20 8.33 -17.73
N SER A 313 -0.21 9.38 -17.03
CA SER A 313 -0.48 9.33 -15.59
C SER A 313 -1.59 8.36 -15.23
N ALA A 314 -2.64 8.27 -16.06
CA ALA A 314 -3.73 7.33 -15.87
C ALA A 314 -3.28 5.88 -16.09
N VAL A 315 -2.60 5.61 -17.20
CA VAL A 315 -2.12 4.26 -17.57
C VAL A 315 -1.07 3.78 -16.58
N PHE A 316 -0.10 4.62 -16.25
CA PHE A 316 0.96 4.31 -15.30
C PHE A 316 0.39 4.14 -13.88
N GLY A 317 -0.56 5.00 -13.47
CA GLY A 317 -1.23 4.89 -12.18
C GLY A 317 -1.97 3.57 -12.00
N ILE A 318 -2.71 3.12 -13.02
CA ILE A 318 -3.40 1.82 -12.99
C ILE A 318 -2.41 0.66 -12.95
N SER A 319 -1.36 0.69 -13.76
CA SER A 319 -0.45 -0.43 -13.93
C SER A 319 0.57 -0.53 -12.80
N ALA A 320 1.39 0.48 -12.59
CA ALA A 320 2.49 0.44 -11.62
C ALA A 320 2.00 0.39 -10.17
N ARG A 321 0.92 1.11 -9.83
CA ARG A 321 0.34 1.07 -8.46
C ARG A 321 -0.37 -0.24 -8.16
N GLY A 322 -0.79 -1.00 -9.18
CA GLY A 322 -1.39 -2.32 -9.04
C GLY A 322 -0.42 -3.40 -8.55
N GLU A 323 0.89 -3.21 -8.74
CA GLU A 323 1.94 -4.19 -8.42
C GLU A 323 1.83 -4.73 -6.99
N SER A 324 1.79 -3.83 -6.00
CA SER A 324 1.74 -4.23 -4.59
C SER A 324 0.52 -5.10 -4.28
N SER A 325 -0.64 -4.75 -4.84
CA SER A 325 -1.86 -5.54 -4.65
C SER A 325 -1.78 -6.91 -5.32
N LEU A 326 -1.28 -6.95 -6.55
CA LEU A 326 -1.14 -8.20 -7.32
C LEU A 326 -0.13 -9.16 -6.67
N ILE A 327 1.02 -8.65 -6.18
CA ILE A 327 1.99 -9.48 -5.46
C ILE A 327 1.41 -10.02 -4.15
N GLN A 328 0.64 -9.22 -3.40
CA GLN A 328 -0.05 -9.69 -2.20
C GLN A 328 -1.08 -10.79 -2.51
N MET A 329 -1.78 -10.68 -3.64
CA MET A 329 -2.70 -11.71 -4.12
C MET A 329 -1.96 -12.99 -4.52
N MET A 330 -0.81 -12.86 -5.22
CA MET A 330 0.05 -14.02 -5.56
C MET A 330 0.55 -14.72 -4.30
N ILE A 331 1.02 -13.99 -3.28
CA ILE A 331 1.45 -14.58 -2.01
C ILE A 331 0.30 -15.33 -1.34
N ALA A 332 -0.89 -14.74 -1.31
CA ALA A 332 -2.07 -15.38 -0.73
C ALA A 332 -2.47 -16.68 -1.45
N GLN A 333 -2.34 -16.70 -2.79
CA GLN A 333 -2.63 -17.88 -3.62
C GLN A 333 -1.55 -18.95 -3.57
N TYR A 334 -0.29 -18.55 -3.43
CA TYR A 334 0.85 -19.47 -3.47
C TYR A 334 1.06 -20.16 -2.13
N TYR A 335 0.94 -19.41 -1.03
CA TYR A 335 1.35 -19.88 0.29
C TYR A 335 0.19 -20.13 1.26
N GLY A 336 -1.04 -19.87 0.83
CA GLY A 336 -2.23 -20.10 1.64
C GLY A 336 -2.38 -19.08 2.77
N ARG A 337 -3.33 -19.36 3.69
CA ARG A 337 -3.77 -18.36 4.68
C ARG A 337 -3.10 -18.46 6.06
N ASN A 338 -2.55 -19.63 6.43
CA ASN A 338 -2.11 -19.86 7.81
C ASN A 338 -0.94 -19.00 8.26
N SER A 339 0.04 -18.78 7.38
CA SER A 339 1.24 -17.95 7.64
C SER A 339 1.31 -16.72 6.74
N TYR A 340 0.17 -16.31 6.15
CA TYR A 340 0.13 -15.21 5.19
C TYR A 340 0.70 -13.91 5.78
N GLY A 341 0.32 -13.57 7.01
CA GLY A 341 0.76 -12.34 7.67
C GLY A 341 2.28 -12.26 7.79
N THR A 342 2.91 -13.37 8.21
CA THR A 342 4.37 -13.41 8.33
C THR A 342 5.05 -13.42 6.95
N ILE A 343 4.55 -14.20 6.00
CA ILE A 343 5.17 -14.32 4.67
C ILE A 343 5.05 -12.99 3.91
N SER A 344 3.85 -12.38 3.90
CA SER A 344 3.62 -11.11 3.19
C SER A 344 4.40 -9.94 3.80
N SER A 345 4.56 -9.93 5.12
CA SER A 345 5.31 -8.87 5.82
C SER A 345 6.81 -8.88 5.52
N LEU A 346 7.36 -10.00 5.01
CA LEU A 346 8.77 -10.05 4.57
C LEU A 346 9.06 -9.13 3.39
N LEU A 347 8.04 -8.71 2.62
CA LEU A 347 8.20 -7.75 1.54
C LEU A 347 8.48 -6.34 2.05
N SER A 348 7.93 -5.98 3.21
CA SER A 348 7.91 -4.60 3.71
C SER A 348 9.28 -3.94 3.80
N PRO A 349 10.34 -4.55 4.37
CA PRO A 349 11.66 -3.94 4.41
C PRO A 349 12.21 -3.61 3.02
N PHE A 350 12.06 -4.55 2.07
CA PHE A 350 12.57 -4.38 0.70
C PHE A 350 11.82 -3.30 -0.07
N GLN A 351 10.49 -3.23 0.11
CA GLN A 351 9.67 -2.16 -0.48
C GLN A 351 10.02 -0.80 0.12
N MET A 352 10.35 -0.74 1.41
CA MET A 352 10.79 0.50 2.05
C MET A 352 12.09 1.03 1.50
N PHE A 353 13.07 0.15 1.27
CA PHE A 353 14.31 0.53 0.59
C PHE A 353 14.01 1.04 -0.81
N GLY A 354 13.18 0.33 -1.59
CA GLY A 354 12.77 0.77 -2.92
C GLY A 354 12.13 2.16 -2.89
N LEU A 355 11.16 2.38 -2.00
CA LEU A 355 10.46 3.66 -1.87
C LEU A 355 11.39 4.81 -1.46
N GLY A 356 12.35 4.55 -0.58
CA GLY A 356 13.30 5.56 -0.11
C GLY A 356 14.38 5.91 -1.14
N PHE A 357 14.93 4.91 -1.82
CA PHE A 357 16.02 5.10 -2.76
C PHE A 357 15.56 5.52 -4.17
N GLY A 358 14.35 5.18 -4.58
CA GLY A 358 13.84 5.52 -5.91
C GLY A 358 13.96 7.01 -6.26
N PRO A 359 13.36 7.91 -5.46
CA PRO A 359 13.49 9.36 -5.70
C PRO A 359 14.93 9.86 -5.60
N LEU A 360 15.73 9.30 -4.67
CA LEU A 360 17.13 9.69 -4.51
C LEU A 360 17.97 9.35 -5.74
N ILE A 361 17.83 8.14 -6.27
CA ILE A 361 18.52 7.72 -7.50
C ILE A 361 18.13 8.62 -8.67
N ALA A 362 16.84 8.96 -8.79
CA ALA A 362 16.37 9.85 -9.83
C ALA A 362 16.94 11.27 -9.70
N SER A 363 17.05 11.80 -8.48
CA SER A 363 17.68 13.11 -8.23
C SER A 363 19.16 13.11 -8.61
N VAL A 364 19.92 12.11 -8.14
CA VAL A 364 21.35 11.99 -8.47
C VAL A 364 21.57 11.84 -9.98
N PHE A 365 20.71 11.06 -10.65
CA PHE A 365 20.79 10.90 -12.10
C PHE A 365 20.55 12.23 -12.83
N TYR A 366 19.54 13.00 -12.40
CA TYR A 366 19.26 14.31 -12.97
C TYR A 366 20.41 15.30 -12.74
N ASP A 367 20.99 15.32 -11.53
CA ASP A 367 22.12 16.20 -11.21
C ASP A 367 23.36 15.91 -12.07
N VAL A 368 23.54 14.66 -12.51
CA VAL A 368 24.69 14.25 -13.36
C VAL A 368 24.40 14.41 -14.84
N VAL A 369 23.18 14.08 -15.29
CA VAL A 369 22.84 14.01 -16.72
C VAL A 369 22.11 15.27 -17.20
N GLY A 370 21.41 15.99 -16.30
CA GLY A 370 20.64 17.20 -16.62
C GLY A 370 19.29 16.94 -17.28
N SER A 371 18.87 15.67 -17.43
CA SER A 371 17.58 15.30 -18.03
C SER A 371 17.02 14.04 -17.37
N TYR A 372 15.68 13.92 -17.35
CA TYR A 372 14.98 12.71 -16.91
C TYR A 372 14.74 11.67 -18.02
N ASP A 373 14.95 12.01 -19.30
CA ASP A 373 14.57 11.15 -20.43
C ASP A 373 15.24 9.78 -20.37
N MET A 374 16.58 9.78 -20.25
CA MET A 374 17.34 8.53 -20.10
C MET A 374 16.99 7.78 -18.81
N LEU A 375 16.65 8.51 -17.75
CA LEU A 375 16.19 7.88 -16.50
C LEU A 375 14.88 7.13 -16.73
N PHE A 376 13.86 7.76 -17.32
CA PHE A 376 12.56 7.13 -17.54
C PHE A 376 12.65 5.96 -18.51
N LEU A 377 13.49 6.09 -19.55
CA LEU A 377 13.78 4.97 -20.44
C LEU A 377 14.44 3.79 -19.66
N GLY A 378 15.39 4.09 -18.78
CA GLY A 378 16.02 3.11 -17.90
C GLY A 378 15.02 2.45 -16.94
N LEU A 379 14.07 3.21 -16.40
CA LEU A 379 12.98 2.68 -15.57
C LEU A 379 12.03 1.76 -16.37
N GLY A 380 11.86 1.99 -17.67
CA GLY A 380 11.20 1.05 -18.57
C GLY A 380 11.92 -0.31 -18.60
N GLY A 381 13.25 -0.30 -18.64
CA GLY A 381 14.07 -1.50 -18.49
C GLY A 381 13.92 -2.17 -17.11
N VAL A 382 13.82 -1.37 -16.04
CA VAL A 382 13.55 -1.86 -14.70
C VAL A 382 12.20 -2.60 -14.65
N TYR A 383 11.15 -2.06 -15.26
CA TYR A 383 9.86 -2.76 -15.36
C TYR A 383 9.93 -4.03 -16.22
N ALA A 384 10.76 -4.06 -17.28
CA ALA A 384 10.99 -5.29 -18.03
C ALA A 384 11.64 -6.38 -17.15
N VAL A 385 12.56 -6.01 -16.25
CA VAL A 385 13.11 -6.94 -15.25
C VAL A 385 12.01 -7.44 -14.30
N THR A 386 11.10 -6.57 -13.81
CA THR A 386 9.98 -7.03 -12.96
C THR A 386 9.07 -8.00 -13.69
N VAL A 387 8.79 -7.79 -14.99
CA VAL A 387 8.04 -8.73 -15.84
C VAL A 387 8.71 -10.10 -15.85
N VAL A 388 10.02 -10.15 -16.09
CA VAL A 388 10.78 -11.41 -16.11
C VAL A 388 10.74 -12.10 -14.75
N LEU A 389 10.96 -11.37 -13.65
CA LEU A 389 10.91 -11.93 -12.30
C LEU A 389 9.54 -12.54 -11.98
N ILE A 390 8.45 -11.84 -12.30
CA ILE A 390 7.08 -12.32 -12.06
C ILE A 390 6.77 -13.51 -12.98
N TRP A 391 7.22 -13.48 -14.23
CA TRP A 391 7.02 -14.59 -15.18
C TRP A 391 7.61 -15.90 -14.67
N PHE A 392 8.78 -15.85 -14.05
CA PHE A 392 9.43 -17.02 -13.47
C PHE A 392 8.93 -17.36 -12.05
N ALA A 393 8.22 -16.47 -11.37
CA ALA A 393 7.63 -16.72 -10.06
C ALA A 393 6.41 -17.65 -10.18
N LYS A 394 6.63 -18.90 -10.52
CA LYS A 394 5.59 -19.95 -10.62
C LYS A 394 5.14 -20.38 -9.23
N LYS A 395 3.86 -20.76 -9.10
CA LYS A 395 3.32 -21.33 -7.86
C LYS A 395 4.15 -22.55 -7.44
N PRO A 396 4.74 -22.55 -6.23
CA PRO A 396 5.56 -23.66 -5.79
C PRO A 396 4.72 -24.90 -5.51
N ALA A 397 5.26 -26.08 -5.85
CA ALA A 397 4.64 -27.35 -5.48
C ALA A 397 4.82 -27.60 -3.98
N PRO A 398 3.81 -28.18 -3.27
CA PRO A 398 3.97 -28.56 -1.88
C PRO A 398 5.16 -29.53 -1.70
N PRO A 399 5.91 -29.41 -0.58
CA PRO A 399 7.01 -30.34 -0.31
C PRO A 399 6.54 -31.78 -0.22
N GLU A 400 7.36 -32.73 -0.67
CA GLU A 400 7.02 -34.17 -0.69
C GLU A 400 6.68 -34.74 0.69
N SER A 401 7.21 -34.14 1.77
CA SER A 401 6.88 -34.50 3.15
C SER A 401 5.44 -34.18 3.57
N ALA A 402 4.65 -33.58 2.67
CA ALA A 402 3.27 -33.18 2.90
C ALA A 402 2.25 -34.06 2.11
N LYS A 403 2.75 -35.02 1.33
CA LYS A 403 1.96 -36.12 0.76
C LYS A 403 1.96 -37.30 1.73
#